data_d24ec1892deb45de639c616a1a107051
#
_entry.id   d24ec1892deb45de639c616a1a107051
#
_cell.length_a   1.000
_cell.length_b   1.000
_cell.length_c   1.000
_cell.angle_alpha   90.00
_cell.angle_beta   90.00
_cell.angle_gamma   90.00
#
_symmetry.space_group_name_H-M   'P 1'
#
loop_
_entity.id
_entity.type
_entity.pdbx_description
1 polymer ?
#
loop_
_entity_poly.entity_id
_entity_poly.type
_entity_poly.pdbx_seq_one_letter_code
_entity_poly.pdbx_strand_id
1 'polypeptide(L)'
;MADVTEITIGEIESISGVLEGITFHKAAGALGVTSFGVSISDLEPGADTYPVHDHSEEGVGGQMFAQRPQQLGQEEVYFALRGSGTVEVEGESYRLDADHAVRVGPEAVRKVVPGPEGLRLLAVGGRPGHPYETGGTL
;
A
#
# COMPACT_ATOMS: atom_id res chain seq x y z
N MET A 1 24.39 2.64 19.89
CA MET A 1 23.66 1.59 19.15
C MET A 1 23.13 2.17 17.88
N ALA A 2 23.23 1.41 16.80
CA ALA A 2 22.63 1.85 15.54
C ALA A 2 21.10 1.79 15.64
N ASP A 3 20.45 2.73 14.99
CA ASP A 3 18.99 2.76 14.89
C ASP A 3 18.58 1.95 13.65
N VAL A 4 18.34 0.67 13.85
CA VAL A 4 18.01 -0.29 12.78
C VAL A 4 16.90 -1.21 13.27
N THR A 5 15.93 -1.45 12.42
CA THR A 5 14.84 -2.40 12.68
C THR A 5 14.76 -3.41 11.54
N GLU A 6 14.81 -4.68 11.88
CA GLU A 6 14.58 -5.78 10.94
C GLU A 6 13.28 -6.47 11.30
N ILE A 7 12.46 -6.79 10.31
CA ILE A 7 11.22 -7.53 10.52
C ILE A 7 11.17 -8.74 9.60
N THR A 8 10.44 -9.76 10.04
CA THR A 8 10.00 -10.87 9.19
C THR A 8 8.52 -10.64 8.91
N ILE A 9 8.19 -10.31 7.68
CA ILE A 9 6.84 -9.85 7.32
C ILE A 9 5.74 -10.80 7.78
N GLY A 10 5.93 -12.10 7.61
CA GLY A 10 4.93 -13.09 8.01
C GLY A 10 4.79 -13.29 9.52
N GLU A 11 5.67 -12.71 10.33
CA GLU A 11 5.68 -12.90 11.78
C GLU A 11 5.25 -11.66 12.56
N ILE A 12 5.12 -10.51 11.92
CA ILE A 12 4.66 -9.31 12.61
C ILE A 12 3.16 -9.36 12.84
N GLU A 13 2.67 -8.48 13.70
CA GLU A 13 1.23 -8.36 13.93
C GLU A 13 0.48 -8.11 12.64
N SER A 14 -0.63 -8.81 12.45
CA SER A 14 -1.45 -8.70 11.25
C SER A 14 -2.92 -8.71 11.59
N ILE A 15 -3.73 -8.26 10.63
CA ILE A 15 -5.19 -8.28 10.70
C ILE A 15 -5.68 -9.10 9.51
N SER A 16 -6.47 -10.14 9.79
CA SER A 16 -7.11 -10.94 8.75
C SER A 16 -8.59 -11.13 9.09
N GLY A 17 -9.36 -11.55 8.10
CA GLY A 17 -10.79 -11.82 8.29
C GLY A 17 -11.69 -10.59 8.25
N VAL A 18 -11.14 -9.39 8.10
CA VAL A 18 -11.94 -8.17 7.94
C VAL A 18 -12.39 -8.05 6.49
N LEU A 19 -11.46 -8.26 5.56
CA LEU A 19 -11.75 -8.36 4.13
C LEU A 19 -11.37 -9.77 3.68
N GLU A 20 -12.29 -10.44 3.02
CA GLU A 20 -12.08 -11.82 2.60
C GLU A 20 -10.87 -11.93 1.66
N GLY A 21 -9.98 -12.87 1.97
CA GLY A 21 -8.81 -13.15 1.16
C GLY A 21 -7.67 -12.14 1.32
N ILE A 22 -7.75 -11.23 2.29
CA ILE A 22 -6.72 -10.22 2.50
C ILE A 22 -6.21 -10.25 3.94
N THR A 23 -4.89 -10.27 4.09
CA THR A 23 -4.21 -10.13 5.38
C THR A 23 -3.39 -8.86 5.35
N PHE A 24 -3.62 -7.97 6.31
CA PHE A 24 -2.88 -6.73 6.45
C PHE A 24 -1.79 -6.91 7.51
N HIS A 25 -0.54 -6.79 7.12
CA HIS A 25 0.60 -6.82 8.05
C HIS A 25 0.89 -5.41 8.53
N LYS A 26 0.98 -5.22 9.84
CA LYS A 26 1.20 -3.88 10.42
C LYS A 26 2.67 -3.46 10.29
N ALA A 27 3.11 -3.24 9.07
CA ALA A 27 4.50 -3.01 8.74
C ALA A 27 5.03 -1.68 9.27
N ALA A 28 4.27 -0.60 9.13
CA ALA A 28 4.70 0.72 9.58
C ALA A 28 5.02 0.74 11.07
N GLY A 29 4.13 0.17 11.87
CA GLY A 29 4.31 0.08 13.31
C GLY A 29 5.49 -0.81 13.70
N ALA A 30 5.61 -1.97 13.05
CA ALA A 30 6.69 -2.91 13.33
C ALA A 30 8.06 -2.34 12.97
N LEU A 31 8.15 -1.59 11.87
CA LEU A 31 9.39 -0.94 11.45
C LEU A 31 9.68 0.34 12.24
N GLY A 32 8.66 0.97 12.80
CA GLY A 32 8.82 2.25 13.49
C GLY A 32 8.94 3.43 12.55
N VAL A 33 8.38 3.32 11.34
CA VAL A 33 8.45 4.39 10.33
C VAL A 33 7.50 5.51 10.70
N THR A 34 7.99 6.74 10.62
CA THR A 34 7.18 7.94 10.93
C THR A 34 7.15 8.96 9.81
N SER A 35 8.03 8.86 8.81
CA SER A 35 8.22 9.90 7.79
C SER A 35 7.36 9.68 6.54
N PHE A 36 6.92 8.46 6.31
CA PHE A 36 6.10 8.12 5.16
C PHE A 36 5.22 6.92 5.51
N GLY A 37 4.16 6.71 4.72
CA GLY A 37 3.31 5.56 4.88
C GLY A 37 3.94 4.32 4.28
N VAL A 38 3.83 3.19 4.96
CA VAL A 38 4.21 1.90 4.40
C VAL A 38 3.21 0.86 4.87
N SER A 39 2.68 0.07 3.94
CA SER A 39 1.77 -1.01 4.26
C SER A 39 2.12 -2.24 3.43
N ILE A 40 1.91 -3.40 4.01
CA ILE A 40 2.12 -4.68 3.33
C ILE A 40 0.87 -5.53 3.53
N SER A 41 0.34 -6.04 2.43
CA SER A 41 -0.87 -6.86 2.44
C SER A 41 -0.67 -8.09 1.58
N ASP A 42 -1.18 -9.20 2.04
CA ASP A 42 -1.26 -10.42 1.24
C ASP A 42 -2.68 -10.57 0.72
N LEU A 43 -2.83 -10.61 -0.59
CA LEU A 43 -4.09 -10.83 -1.29
C LEU A 43 -4.07 -12.22 -1.91
N GLU A 44 -5.02 -13.07 -1.51
CA GLU A 44 -5.16 -14.40 -2.08
C GLU A 44 -5.66 -14.34 -3.52
N PRO A 45 -5.35 -15.37 -4.34
CA PRO A 45 -5.91 -15.45 -5.68
C PRO A 45 -7.43 -15.33 -5.65
N GLY A 46 -7.99 -14.49 -6.53
CA GLY A 46 -9.43 -14.29 -6.59
C GLY A 46 -10.01 -13.34 -5.55
N ALA A 47 -9.20 -12.80 -4.65
CA ALA A 47 -9.69 -11.81 -3.69
C ALA A 47 -10.14 -10.54 -4.41
N ASP A 48 -11.40 -10.16 -4.24
CA ASP A 48 -11.96 -8.97 -4.90
C ASP A 48 -12.50 -7.95 -3.91
N THR A 49 -12.18 -8.11 -2.64
CA THR A 49 -12.69 -7.28 -1.57
C THR A 49 -11.84 -6.05 -1.29
N TYR A 50 -10.70 -5.89 -1.98
CA TYR A 50 -9.88 -4.69 -1.81
C TYR A 50 -10.73 -3.47 -2.14
N PRO A 51 -10.83 -2.48 -1.23
CA PRO A 51 -11.76 -1.38 -1.45
C PRO A 51 -11.37 -0.49 -2.61
N VAL A 52 -12.38 -0.06 -3.36
CA VAL A 52 -12.24 1.03 -4.34
C VAL A 52 -12.14 2.32 -3.54
N HIS A 53 -11.02 3.03 -3.66
CA HIS A 53 -10.77 4.17 -2.80
C HIS A 53 -9.80 5.17 -3.41
N ASP A 54 -9.72 6.34 -2.79
CA ASP A 54 -8.66 7.31 -3.04
C ASP A 54 -8.04 7.76 -1.72
N HIS A 55 -7.05 8.62 -1.82
CA HIS A 55 -6.37 9.19 -0.66
C HIS A 55 -6.48 10.71 -0.59
N SER A 56 -7.52 11.27 -1.23
CA SER A 56 -7.74 12.72 -1.21
C SER A 56 -8.28 13.21 0.13
N GLU A 57 -9.01 12.35 0.86
CA GLU A 57 -9.65 12.68 2.12
C GLU A 57 -9.35 11.63 3.18
N GLU A 58 -9.85 11.86 4.40
CA GLU A 58 -9.58 10.98 5.54
C GLU A 58 -10.13 9.58 5.40
N GLY A 59 -11.28 9.44 4.76
CA GLY A 59 -11.93 8.14 4.67
C GLY A 59 -11.41 7.36 3.49
N VAL A 60 -10.88 6.19 3.73
CA VAL A 60 -10.43 5.28 2.67
C VAL A 60 -11.18 3.98 2.84
N GLY A 61 -12.15 3.72 1.98
CA GLY A 61 -12.93 2.49 2.06
C GLY A 61 -13.73 2.35 3.34
N GLY A 62 -14.03 3.46 4.03
CA GLY A 62 -14.77 3.47 5.28
C GLY A 62 -13.89 3.67 6.50
N GLN A 63 -14.46 3.46 7.68
CA GLN A 63 -13.79 3.78 8.96
C GLN A 63 -12.49 3.02 9.18
N MET A 64 -12.42 1.80 8.71
CA MET A 64 -11.22 0.99 8.88
C MET A 64 -9.99 1.60 8.21
N PHE A 65 -10.21 2.35 7.15
CA PHE A 65 -9.13 2.98 6.40
C PHE A 65 -9.10 4.49 6.60
N ALA A 66 -9.79 4.99 7.61
CA ALA A 66 -9.80 6.42 7.91
C ALA A 66 -8.38 6.90 8.18
N GLN A 67 -8.03 8.04 7.57
CA GLN A 67 -6.73 8.64 7.72
C GLN A 67 -6.80 9.85 8.64
N ARG A 68 -5.69 10.13 9.28
CA ARG A 68 -5.58 11.33 10.10
C ARG A 68 -5.52 12.55 9.18
N PRO A 69 -5.95 13.73 9.64
CA PRO A 69 -5.89 14.93 8.81
C PRO A 69 -4.53 15.21 8.18
N GLN A 70 -3.44 14.91 8.87
CA GLN A 70 -2.10 15.10 8.34
C GLN A 70 -1.73 14.12 7.24
N GLN A 71 -2.55 13.10 6.99
CA GLN A 71 -2.33 12.11 5.94
C GLN A 71 -3.16 12.40 4.68
N LEU A 72 -3.94 13.46 4.70
CA LEU A 72 -4.74 13.83 3.54
C LEU A 72 -3.85 14.12 2.33
N GLY A 73 -4.32 13.71 1.17
CA GLY A 73 -3.63 14.00 -0.08
C GLY A 73 -2.36 13.20 -0.29
N GLN A 74 -2.28 11.99 0.19
CA GLN A 74 -1.11 11.15 -0.06
C GLN A 74 -1.11 10.58 -1.47
N GLU A 75 0.06 10.62 -2.11
CA GLU A 75 0.30 9.78 -3.27
C GLU A 75 0.90 8.46 -2.81
N GLU A 76 0.68 7.42 -3.58
CA GLU A 76 1.19 6.09 -3.25
C GLU A 76 1.92 5.48 -4.43
N VAL A 77 2.90 4.63 -4.12
CA VAL A 77 3.52 3.74 -5.10
C VAL A 77 3.29 2.31 -4.63
N TYR A 78 2.79 1.49 -5.53
CA TYR A 78 2.54 0.07 -5.29
C TYR A 78 3.63 -0.77 -5.94
N PHE A 79 4.08 -1.76 -5.20
CA PHE A 79 5.05 -2.77 -5.67
C PHE A 79 4.54 -4.15 -5.33
N ALA A 80 4.83 -5.13 -6.18
CA ALA A 80 4.61 -6.52 -5.86
C ALA A 80 5.89 -7.08 -5.23
N LEU A 81 5.82 -7.44 -3.95
CA LEU A 81 6.94 -8.14 -3.30
C LEU A 81 6.96 -9.62 -3.67
N ARG A 82 5.80 -10.16 -4.03
CA ARG A 82 5.63 -11.56 -4.41
C ARG A 82 4.35 -11.67 -5.22
N GLY A 83 4.35 -12.54 -6.23
CA GLY A 83 3.18 -12.73 -7.08
C GLY A 83 2.98 -11.60 -8.07
N SER A 84 1.74 -11.36 -8.42
CA SER A 84 1.38 -10.35 -9.41
C SER A 84 -0.05 -9.86 -9.20
N GLY A 85 -0.38 -8.78 -9.89
CA GLY A 85 -1.72 -8.23 -9.86
C GLY A 85 -1.85 -7.05 -10.80
N THR A 86 -2.90 -6.29 -10.61
CA THR A 86 -3.15 -5.06 -11.34
C THR A 86 -3.68 -3.98 -10.39
N VAL A 87 -3.46 -2.74 -10.77
CA VAL A 87 -4.14 -1.59 -10.19
C VAL A 87 -5.12 -1.09 -11.23
N GLU A 88 -6.39 -1.06 -10.86
CA GLU A 88 -7.45 -0.55 -11.74
C GLU A 88 -7.77 0.89 -11.36
N VAL A 89 -7.69 1.79 -12.34
CA VAL A 89 -7.99 3.21 -12.16
C VAL A 89 -8.81 3.68 -13.36
N GLU A 90 -10.02 4.12 -13.11
CA GLU A 90 -10.90 4.70 -14.15
C GLU A 90 -11.04 3.82 -15.41
N GLY A 91 -11.21 2.52 -15.21
CA GLY A 91 -11.39 1.58 -16.31
C GLY A 91 -10.11 1.09 -16.97
N GLU A 92 -8.96 1.62 -16.58
CA GLU A 92 -7.66 1.16 -17.06
C GLU A 92 -7.01 0.24 -16.04
N SER A 93 -6.27 -0.75 -16.52
CA SER A 93 -5.53 -1.68 -15.67
C SER A 93 -4.03 -1.50 -15.86
N TYR A 94 -3.32 -1.40 -14.75
CA TYR A 94 -1.88 -1.21 -14.72
C TYR A 94 -1.24 -2.42 -14.02
N ARG A 95 -0.15 -2.93 -14.58
CA ARG A 95 0.46 -4.18 -14.09
C ARG A 95 1.28 -3.97 -12.83
N LEU A 96 1.14 -4.94 -11.92
CA LEU A 96 1.99 -5.09 -10.75
C LEU A 96 2.65 -6.45 -10.78
N ASP A 97 3.96 -6.48 -10.84
CA ASP A 97 4.76 -7.70 -10.73
C ASP A 97 6.19 -7.31 -10.35
N ALA A 98 7.12 -8.24 -10.43
CA ALA A 98 8.50 -7.96 -10.06
C ALA A 98 9.15 -6.86 -10.91
N ASP A 99 8.61 -6.61 -12.10
CA ASP A 99 9.18 -5.66 -13.05
C ASP A 99 8.33 -4.39 -13.26
N HIS A 100 7.15 -4.31 -12.65
CA HIS A 100 6.23 -3.21 -12.86
C HIS A 100 5.73 -2.66 -11.53
N ALA A 101 5.91 -1.36 -11.32
CA ALA A 101 5.39 -0.62 -10.19
C ALA A 101 4.42 0.44 -10.69
N VAL A 102 3.47 0.84 -9.85
CA VAL A 102 2.44 1.81 -10.24
C VAL A 102 2.37 2.92 -9.20
N ARG A 103 2.49 4.16 -9.67
CA ARG A 103 2.23 5.33 -8.84
C ARG A 103 0.80 5.80 -9.05
N VAL A 104 0.10 6.12 -7.97
CA VAL A 104 -1.27 6.63 -8.02
C VAL A 104 -1.34 7.93 -7.22
N GLY A 105 -1.86 8.98 -7.85
CA GLY A 105 -2.07 10.26 -7.18
C GLY A 105 -3.19 10.20 -6.14
N PRO A 106 -3.27 11.20 -5.25
CA PRO A 106 -4.21 11.17 -4.13
C PRO A 106 -5.68 11.06 -4.55
N GLU A 107 -6.05 11.73 -5.62
CA GLU A 107 -7.45 11.82 -6.05
C GLU A 107 -7.87 10.72 -7.02
N ALA A 108 -6.94 9.91 -7.49
CA ALA A 108 -7.27 8.82 -8.39
C ALA A 108 -7.89 7.66 -7.61
N VAL A 109 -9.12 7.34 -7.92
CA VAL A 109 -9.84 6.22 -7.31
C VAL A 109 -9.27 4.92 -7.86
N ARG A 110 -8.84 4.05 -6.97
CA ARG A 110 -8.13 2.83 -7.35
C ARG A 110 -8.67 1.60 -6.65
N LYS A 111 -8.41 0.48 -7.27
CA LYS A 111 -8.63 -0.85 -6.71
C LYS A 111 -7.46 -1.74 -7.09
N VAL A 112 -6.97 -2.53 -6.15
CA VAL A 112 -5.91 -3.52 -6.41
C VAL A 112 -6.55 -4.89 -6.57
N VAL A 113 -6.15 -5.61 -7.61
CA VAL A 113 -6.68 -6.94 -7.92
C VAL A 113 -5.50 -7.92 -8.00
N PRO A 114 -5.50 -8.99 -7.19
CA PRO A 114 -4.43 -9.98 -7.26
C PRO A 114 -4.49 -10.82 -8.53
N GLY A 115 -3.33 -11.27 -8.98
CA GLY A 115 -3.22 -12.19 -10.09
C GLY A 115 -3.48 -13.64 -9.66
N PRO A 116 -3.27 -14.61 -10.60
CA PRO A 116 -3.64 -16.02 -10.35
C PRO A 116 -2.86 -16.70 -9.24
N GLU A 117 -1.71 -16.17 -8.86
CA GLU A 117 -0.89 -16.73 -7.78
C GLU A 117 -0.96 -15.90 -6.49
N GLY A 118 -1.84 -14.92 -6.45
CA GLY A 118 -1.92 -13.99 -5.35
C GLY A 118 -0.92 -12.87 -5.47
N LEU A 119 -0.94 -11.95 -4.50
CA LEU A 119 -0.11 -10.77 -4.52
C LEU A 119 0.30 -10.41 -3.09
N ARG A 120 1.60 -10.24 -2.85
CA ARG A 120 2.06 -9.51 -1.67
C ARG A 120 2.33 -8.09 -2.12
N LEU A 121 1.49 -7.18 -1.66
CA LEU A 121 1.50 -5.78 -2.05
C LEU A 121 2.27 -4.94 -1.03
N LEU A 122 3.22 -4.16 -1.53
CA LEU A 122 3.85 -3.11 -0.74
C LEU A 122 3.34 -1.76 -1.26
N ALA A 123 2.78 -0.96 -0.38
CA ALA A 123 2.38 0.41 -0.71
C ALA A 123 3.21 1.39 0.13
N VAL A 124 3.79 2.36 -0.53
CA VAL A 124 4.57 3.44 0.10
C VAL A 124 3.90 4.75 -0.26
N GLY A 125 3.58 5.55 0.73
CA GLY A 125 2.86 6.79 0.51
C GLY A 125 3.50 7.98 1.19
N GLY A 126 3.23 9.16 0.63
CA GLY A 126 3.69 10.42 1.18
C GLY A 126 2.88 11.57 0.62
N ARG A 127 3.08 12.77 1.16
CA ARG A 127 2.34 13.95 0.75
C ARG A 127 3.03 14.64 -0.42
N PRO A 128 2.33 14.86 -1.53
CA PRO A 128 2.86 15.68 -2.62
C PRO A 128 3.27 17.07 -2.10
N GLY A 129 4.34 17.62 -2.65
CA GLY A 129 4.84 18.92 -2.20
C GLY A 129 5.75 18.85 -0.97
N HIS A 130 6.00 17.67 -0.45
CA HIS A 130 6.96 17.43 0.63
C HIS A 130 8.06 16.51 0.10
N PRO A 131 8.93 17.01 -0.78
CA PRO A 131 9.90 16.14 -1.46
C PRO A 131 10.91 15.58 -0.48
N TYR A 132 11.32 14.37 -0.77
CA TYR A 132 12.44 13.76 -0.08
C TYR A 132 13.74 14.41 -0.54
N GLU A 133 14.56 14.84 0.39
CA GLU A 133 15.85 15.44 0.08
C GLU A 133 16.95 14.38 0.18
N THR A 134 17.53 14.04 -0.95
CA THR A 134 18.53 12.98 -0.98
C THR A 134 19.93 13.47 -0.63
N GLY A 135 20.17 14.77 -0.74
CA GLY A 135 21.51 15.33 -0.59
C GLY A 135 22.43 14.99 -1.77
N GLY A 136 21.91 14.38 -2.82
CA GLY A 136 22.68 13.95 -3.97
C GLY A 136 21.84 13.85 -5.23
N THR A 137 22.27 13.02 -6.15
CA THR A 137 21.63 12.90 -7.47
C THR A 137 20.66 11.73 -7.59
N LEU A 138 20.44 11.01 -6.55
CA LEU A 138 19.42 9.95 -6.56
C LEU A 138 18.01 10.54 -6.40
#